data_5a7f64651fb373c4bb306b2aee759b0e
#
_entry.id   5a7f64651fb373c4bb306b2aee759b0e
#
_cell.length_a   1.000
_cell.length_b   1.000
_cell.length_c   1.000
_cell.angle_alpha   90.00
_cell.angle_beta   90.00
_cell.angle_gamma   90.00
#
_symmetry.space_group_name_H-M   'P 1'
#
loop_
_entity.id
_entity.type
_entity.pdbx_description
1 polymer ?
#
loop_
_entity_poly.entity_id
_entity_poly.type
_entity_poly.pdbx_seq_one_letter_code
_entity_poly.pdbx_strand_id
1 'polypeptide(L)'
;MDEGIVERSFMVHVNVSTRQLSEAAFVERVMGTLRETNVDAAHLTLEITEKTMLNDNPAVMRTLNALKRLGVKLALDDFGTGYASLSYLRDFPADYLKLDGTLVRDIGQHGGDDPIVRSIIQLAHSLNMSVIAEWVSTEDQKQRLKLLGCDFMQGNKVAEAVEADALGVQLRSRTSSVEERN
;
A
#
# COMPACT_ATOMS: atom_id res chain seq x y z
N MET A 1 6.18 15.88 -11.82
CA MET A 1 4.74 16.14 -11.97
C MET A 1 4.48 17.37 -12.85
N ASP A 2 5.49 17.80 -13.59
CA ASP A 2 5.40 19.03 -14.41
C ASP A 2 4.48 18.91 -15.65
N GLU A 3 3.99 17.70 -15.97
CA GLU A 3 3.17 17.49 -17.17
C GLU A 3 1.66 17.38 -16.89
N GLY A 4 1.20 17.59 -15.66
CA GLY A 4 -0.23 17.53 -15.32
C GLY A 4 -0.91 16.17 -15.57
N ILE A 5 -0.10 15.11 -15.70
CA ILE A 5 -0.52 13.78 -16.14
C ILE A 5 -1.23 12.99 -15.05
N VAL A 6 -1.05 13.39 -13.79
CA VAL A 6 -1.42 12.55 -12.64
C VAL A 6 -2.44 13.27 -11.78
N GLU A 7 -3.56 12.59 -11.53
CA GLU A 7 -4.58 13.06 -10.59
C GLU A 7 -3.98 13.20 -9.17
N ARG A 8 -4.58 14.08 -8.36
CA ARG A 8 -4.18 14.29 -6.94
C ARG A 8 -4.24 13.04 -6.08
N SER A 9 -4.88 11.98 -6.57
CA SER A 9 -5.00 10.66 -5.90
C SER A 9 -3.89 9.68 -6.22
N PHE A 10 -2.95 10.01 -7.12
CA PHE A 10 -1.87 9.10 -7.51
C PHE A 10 -0.89 8.88 -6.37
N MET A 11 -0.57 7.62 -6.08
CA MET A 11 0.33 7.21 -5.02
C MET A 11 1.47 6.38 -5.60
N VAL A 12 2.68 6.62 -5.13
CA VAL A 12 3.86 5.79 -5.43
C VAL A 12 4.20 4.98 -4.19
N HIS A 13 4.25 3.66 -4.34
CA HIS A 13 4.60 2.73 -3.29
C HIS A 13 6.05 2.30 -3.43
N VAL A 14 6.82 2.34 -2.34
CA VAL A 14 8.25 2.02 -2.32
C VAL A 14 8.57 1.13 -1.13
N ASN A 15 9.16 -0.03 -1.40
CA ASN A 15 9.63 -0.96 -0.37
C ASN A 15 10.79 -0.37 0.43
N VAL A 16 10.75 -0.52 1.75
CA VAL A 16 11.79 -0.06 2.68
C VAL A 16 12.21 -1.18 3.62
N SER A 17 13.51 -1.44 3.69
CA SER A 17 14.05 -2.43 4.59
C SER A 17 14.19 -1.91 6.03
N THR A 18 14.15 -2.83 7.00
CA THR A 18 14.45 -2.54 8.42
C THR A 18 15.78 -1.82 8.60
N ARG A 19 16.79 -2.18 7.78
CA ARG A 19 18.11 -1.55 7.81
C ARG A 19 18.02 -0.06 7.49
N GLN A 20 17.32 0.31 6.42
CA GLN A 20 17.12 1.71 6.02
C GLN A 20 16.37 2.50 7.09
N LEU A 21 15.33 1.92 7.69
CA LEU A 21 14.57 2.54 8.78
C LEU A 21 15.41 2.78 10.04
N SER A 22 16.48 2.00 10.25
CA SER A 22 17.39 2.13 11.38
C SER A 22 18.50 3.17 11.15
N GLU A 23 18.67 3.66 9.94
CA GLU A 23 19.68 4.67 9.61
C GLU A 23 19.23 6.07 10.06
N ALA A 24 20.06 6.75 10.84
CA ALA A 24 19.72 8.07 11.41
C ALA A 24 19.39 9.12 10.32
N ALA A 25 20.04 9.06 9.15
CA ALA A 25 19.84 10.00 8.04
C ALA A 25 18.71 9.60 7.08
N PHE A 26 17.91 8.56 7.37
CA PHE A 26 16.90 8.08 6.43
C PHE A 26 15.77 9.11 6.21
N VAL A 27 15.29 9.72 7.28
CA VAL A 27 14.23 10.75 7.20
C VAL A 27 14.69 11.95 6.39
N GLU A 28 15.93 12.43 6.63
CA GLU A 28 16.53 13.55 5.90
C GLU A 28 16.68 13.22 4.41
N ARG A 29 17.08 11.98 4.06
CA ARG A 29 17.16 11.54 2.65
C ARG A 29 15.79 11.56 1.98
N VAL A 30 14.76 11.01 2.62
CA VAL A 30 13.39 11.04 2.06
C VAL A 30 12.93 12.48 1.85
N MET A 31 13.13 13.34 2.85
CA MET A 31 12.78 14.76 2.77
C MET A 31 13.56 15.48 1.65
N GLY A 32 14.85 15.20 1.51
CA GLY A 32 15.71 15.73 0.43
C GLY A 32 15.19 15.35 -0.93
N THR A 33 14.93 14.05 -1.15
CA THR A 33 14.40 13.51 -2.42
C THR A 33 13.05 14.15 -2.78
N LEU A 34 12.12 14.25 -1.82
CA LEU A 34 10.81 14.88 -2.05
C LEU A 34 10.95 16.34 -2.49
N ARG A 35 11.88 17.09 -1.88
CA ARG A 35 12.17 18.49 -2.27
C ARG A 35 12.80 18.60 -3.66
N GLU A 36 13.81 17.75 -3.95
CA GLU A 36 14.51 17.75 -5.24
C GLU A 36 13.59 17.37 -6.40
N THR A 37 12.64 16.47 -6.16
CA THR A 37 11.67 16.00 -7.17
C THR A 37 10.39 16.82 -7.19
N ASN A 38 10.21 17.78 -6.28
CA ASN A 38 8.99 18.56 -6.09
C ASN A 38 7.73 17.69 -5.95
N VAL A 39 7.87 16.53 -5.29
CA VAL A 39 6.75 15.60 -5.03
C VAL A 39 6.21 15.85 -3.64
N ASP A 40 4.87 15.99 -3.51
CA ASP A 40 4.22 16.08 -2.21
C ASP A 40 4.38 14.75 -1.45
N ALA A 41 4.74 14.84 -0.17
CA ALA A 41 4.93 13.67 0.69
C ALA A 41 3.67 12.77 0.76
N ALA A 42 2.49 13.35 0.60
CA ALA A 42 1.22 12.62 0.58
C ALA A 42 1.08 11.65 -0.60
N HIS A 43 1.89 11.81 -1.67
CA HIS A 43 1.94 10.90 -2.81
C HIS A 43 2.93 9.74 -2.65
N LEU A 44 3.71 9.73 -1.57
CA LEU A 44 4.66 8.66 -1.27
C LEU A 44 4.10 7.73 -0.19
N THR A 45 4.03 6.44 -0.49
CA THR A 45 3.76 5.38 0.48
C THR A 45 5.01 4.52 0.63
N LEU A 46 5.48 4.33 1.85
CA LEU A 46 6.57 3.41 2.16
C LEU A 46 6.01 2.09 2.66
N GLU A 47 6.42 0.99 2.02
CA GLU A 47 5.98 -0.36 2.35
C GLU A 47 6.97 -1.04 3.29
N ILE A 48 6.47 -1.54 4.41
CA ILE A 48 7.25 -2.10 5.50
C ILE A 48 6.69 -3.48 5.82
N THR A 49 7.52 -4.52 5.71
CA THR A 49 7.07 -5.89 5.96
C THR A 49 6.70 -6.14 7.42
N GLU A 50 5.77 -7.07 7.64
CA GLU A 50 5.33 -7.54 8.96
C GLU A 50 6.53 -7.93 9.86
N LYS A 51 7.57 -8.55 9.28
CA LYS A 51 8.79 -8.94 10.02
C LYS A 51 9.54 -7.75 10.63
N THR A 52 9.45 -6.59 10.04
CA THR A 52 10.07 -5.36 10.57
C THR A 52 9.45 -4.93 11.90
N MET A 53 8.15 -5.19 12.08
CA MET A 53 7.41 -4.87 13.30
C MET A 53 7.86 -5.71 14.50
N LEU A 54 8.29 -6.95 14.27
CA LEU A 54 8.69 -7.88 15.33
C LEU A 54 10.00 -7.49 16.04
N ASN A 55 10.81 -6.67 15.40
CA ASN A 55 12.06 -6.20 15.95
C ASN A 55 11.86 -5.01 16.92
N ASP A 56 11.04 -5.11 17.93
CA ASP A 56 10.73 -4.09 18.95
C ASP A 56 11.84 -3.02 19.11
N ASN A 57 12.16 -2.35 17.98
CA ASN A 57 13.25 -1.37 17.88
C ASN A 57 12.68 0.06 17.98
N PRO A 58 12.88 0.72 19.13
CA PRO A 58 12.38 2.07 19.34
C PRO A 58 12.92 3.09 18.31
N ALA A 59 14.07 2.82 17.69
CA ALA A 59 14.62 3.69 16.64
C ALA A 59 13.77 3.61 15.38
N VAL A 60 13.34 2.40 14.96
CA VAL A 60 12.44 2.21 13.83
C VAL A 60 11.12 2.95 14.06
N MET A 61 10.50 2.78 15.22
CA MET A 61 9.24 3.49 15.55
C MET A 61 9.40 5.02 15.52
N ARG A 62 10.53 5.55 16.00
CA ARG A 62 10.81 7.01 15.89
C ARG A 62 10.91 7.46 14.44
N THR A 63 11.59 6.68 13.59
CA THR A 63 11.71 6.95 12.15
C THR A 63 10.34 6.95 11.46
N LEU A 64 9.51 5.93 11.70
CA LEU A 64 8.16 5.83 11.14
C LEU A 64 7.28 7.02 11.55
N ASN A 65 7.29 7.38 12.82
CA ASN A 65 6.55 8.55 13.30
C ASN A 65 7.08 9.87 12.72
N ALA A 66 8.38 9.98 12.44
CA ALA A 66 8.95 11.15 11.78
C ALA A 66 8.49 11.24 10.32
N LEU A 67 8.48 10.12 9.58
CA LEU A 67 7.95 10.05 8.22
C LEU A 67 6.46 10.41 8.14
N LYS A 68 5.66 9.93 9.10
CA LYS A 68 4.25 10.33 9.22
C LYS A 68 4.07 11.83 9.41
N ARG A 69 4.89 12.46 10.24
CA ARG A 69 4.85 13.93 10.43
C ARG A 69 5.24 14.71 9.17
N LEU A 70 6.03 14.12 8.27
CA LEU A 70 6.31 14.71 6.94
C LEU A 70 5.13 14.59 5.98
N GLY A 71 4.10 13.80 6.31
CA GLY A 71 2.96 13.53 5.43
C GLY A 71 3.09 12.25 4.59
N VAL A 72 4.24 11.53 4.69
CA VAL A 72 4.44 10.25 4.00
C VAL A 72 3.46 9.22 4.53
N LYS A 73 2.88 8.43 3.63
CA LYS A 73 2.00 7.31 3.96
C LYS A 73 2.81 6.05 4.26
N LEU A 74 2.28 5.19 5.12
CA LEU A 74 2.91 3.93 5.49
C LEU A 74 1.97 2.77 5.17
N ALA A 75 2.51 1.70 4.56
CA ALA A 75 1.81 0.47 4.31
C ALA A 75 2.50 -0.68 5.06
N LEU A 76 1.70 -1.49 5.73
CA LEU A 76 2.16 -2.75 6.31
C LEU A 76 2.04 -3.84 5.25
N ASP A 77 3.17 -4.38 4.83
CA ASP A 77 3.30 -5.33 3.74
C ASP A 77 3.40 -6.79 4.22
N ASP A 78 3.06 -7.74 3.34
CA ASP A 78 3.07 -9.20 3.59
C ASP A 78 2.19 -9.62 4.78
N PHE A 79 1.08 -8.92 5.07
CA PHE A 79 0.24 -9.24 6.22
C PHE A 79 -0.50 -10.58 6.04
N GLY A 80 -0.41 -11.43 7.07
CA GLY A 80 -1.03 -12.76 7.09
C GLY A 80 -0.04 -13.90 6.91
N THR A 81 1.25 -13.61 6.77
CA THR A 81 2.30 -14.65 6.74
C THR A 81 2.67 -15.19 8.14
N GLY A 82 2.06 -14.66 9.21
CA GLY A 82 1.94 -15.40 10.48
C GLY A 82 2.69 -14.83 11.69
N TYR A 83 3.12 -13.57 11.68
CA TYR A 83 3.97 -13.04 12.76
C TYR A 83 3.37 -11.88 13.56
N ALA A 84 2.36 -11.15 13.08
CA ALA A 84 1.86 -9.97 13.77
C ALA A 84 0.97 -10.30 14.97
N SER A 85 1.33 -9.76 16.13
CA SER A 85 0.39 -9.64 17.24
C SER A 85 -0.55 -8.45 17.02
N LEU A 86 -1.83 -8.60 17.36
CA LEU A 86 -2.82 -7.52 17.28
C LEU A 86 -2.41 -6.26 18.07
N SER A 87 -1.63 -6.41 19.14
CA SER A 87 -1.12 -5.27 19.91
C SER A 87 -0.14 -4.43 19.09
N TYR A 88 0.75 -5.06 18.33
CA TYR A 88 1.68 -4.34 17.45
C TYR A 88 0.97 -3.66 16.29
N LEU A 89 -0.03 -4.33 15.70
CA LEU A 89 -0.80 -3.75 14.61
C LEU A 89 -1.53 -2.46 15.05
N ARG A 90 -2.08 -2.44 16.26
CA ARG A 90 -2.74 -1.25 16.82
C ARG A 90 -1.81 -0.06 16.98
N ASP A 91 -0.57 -0.32 17.38
CA ASP A 91 0.41 0.73 17.71
C ASP A 91 1.25 1.15 16.49
N PHE A 92 1.13 0.42 15.38
CA PHE A 92 1.84 0.72 14.14
C PHE A 92 1.12 1.84 13.36
N PRO A 93 1.83 2.92 12.94
CA PRO A 93 1.21 4.10 12.36
C PRO A 93 0.90 3.92 10.86
N ALA A 94 0.35 2.77 10.44
CA ALA A 94 0.03 2.49 9.04
C ALA A 94 -1.23 3.22 8.55
N ASP A 95 -1.22 3.60 7.28
CA ASP A 95 -2.40 4.06 6.53
C ASP A 95 -3.01 2.91 5.72
N TYR A 96 -2.17 1.93 5.34
CA TYR A 96 -2.58 0.80 4.51
C TYR A 96 -2.11 -0.52 5.11
N LEU A 97 -2.93 -1.55 4.90
CA LEU A 97 -2.61 -2.95 5.17
C LEU A 97 -2.68 -3.71 3.85
N LYS A 98 -1.57 -4.35 3.44
CA LYS A 98 -1.48 -5.14 2.22
C LYS A 98 -1.68 -6.61 2.57
N LEU A 99 -2.70 -7.22 1.97
CA LEU A 99 -2.98 -8.65 2.10
C LEU A 99 -2.02 -9.43 1.21
N ASP A 100 -1.24 -10.32 1.81
CA ASP A 100 -0.34 -11.21 1.07
C ASP A 100 -1.10 -12.09 0.06
N GLY A 101 -0.43 -12.39 -1.04
CA GLY A 101 -0.99 -13.20 -2.12
C GLY A 101 -1.44 -14.60 -1.72
N THR A 102 -0.90 -15.17 -0.63
CA THR A 102 -1.35 -16.47 -0.11
C THR A 102 -2.79 -16.43 0.39
N LEU A 103 -3.21 -15.32 1.00
CA LEU A 103 -4.59 -15.10 1.42
C LEU A 103 -5.53 -14.84 0.25
N VAL A 104 -5.04 -14.13 -0.78
CA VAL A 104 -5.83 -13.76 -1.96
C VAL A 104 -6.00 -14.93 -2.93
N ARG A 105 -4.98 -15.80 -3.05
CA ARG A 105 -4.98 -16.94 -3.99
C ARG A 105 -6.15 -17.88 -3.78
N ASP A 106 -6.51 -18.14 -2.53
CA ASP A 106 -7.50 -19.13 -2.17
C ASP A 106 -8.93 -18.57 -2.09
N ILE A 107 -9.09 -17.26 -2.33
CA ILE A 107 -10.41 -16.62 -2.42
C ILE A 107 -11.21 -17.24 -3.56
N GLY A 108 -12.40 -17.74 -3.24
CA GLY A 108 -13.31 -18.31 -4.22
C GLY A 108 -13.14 -19.78 -4.51
N GLN A 109 -12.08 -20.44 -4.06
CA GLN A 109 -11.85 -21.86 -4.35
C GLN A 109 -12.81 -22.80 -3.60
N HIS A 110 -13.43 -22.38 -2.53
CA HIS A 110 -14.30 -23.20 -1.67
C HIS A 110 -15.78 -22.75 -1.66
N GLY A 111 -16.20 -21.96 -2.63
CA GLY A 111 -17.63 -21.65 -2.85
C GLY A 111 -18.27 -20.67 -1.85
N GLY A 112 -17.49 -19.99 -1.01
CA GLY A 112 -17.99 -19.03 -0.05
C GLY A 112 -17.06 -17.85 0.17
N ASP A 113 -17.55 -16.82 0.87
CA ASP A 113 -16.71 -15.72 1.36
C ASP A 113 -15.54 -16.29 2.17
N ASP A 114 -14.35 -15.77 1.95
CA ASP A 114 -13.23 -16.13 2.81
C ASP A 114 -13.37 -15.44 4.18
N PRO A 115 -13.68 -16.16 5.25
CA PRO A 115 -13.93 -15.56 6.56
C PRO A 115 -12.69 -14.88 7.14
N ILE A 116 -11.51 -15.36 6.80
CA ILE A 116 -10.23 -14.82 7.27
C ILE A 116 -10.00 -13.45 6.64
N VAL A 117 -10.11 -13.35 5.31
CA VAL A 117 -9.92 -12.10 4.57
C VAL A 117 -10.94 -11.05 5.01
N ARG A 118 -12.21 -11.43 5.17
CA ARG A 118 -13.26 -10.56 5.73
C ARG A 118 -12.86 -10.02 7.10
N SER A 119 -12.41 -10.89 8.00
CA SER A 119 -12.03 -10.50 9.36
C SER A 119 -10.83 -9.56 9.38
N ILE A 120 -9.85 -9.78 8.50
CA ILE A 120 -8.68 -8.91 8.36
C ILE A 120 -9.10 -7.52 7.82
N ILE A 121 -9.96 -7.47 6.79
CA ILE A 121 -10.46 -6.21 6.25
C ILE A 121 -11.19 -5.41 7.34
N GLN A 122 -12.08 -6.04 8.09
CA GLN A 122 -12.81 -5.39 9.18
C GLN A 122 -11.88 -4.90 10.29
N LEU A 123 -10.86 -5.70 10.64
CA LEU A 123 -9.83 -5.31 11.61
C LEU A 123 -9.07 -4.07 11.14
N ALA A 124 -8.57 -4.07 9.89
CA ALA A 124 -7.85 -2.93 9.32
C ALA A 124 -8.71 -1.65 9.35
N HIS A 125 -9.96 -1.74 8.91
CA HIS A 125 -10.91 -0.62 8.95
C HIS A 125 -11.16 -0.12 10.37
N SER A 126 -11.26 -1.01 11.37
CA SER A 126 -11.42 -0.62 12.79
C SER A 126 -10.21 0.14 13.34
N LEU A 127 -9.04 -0.03 12.71
CA LEU A 127 -7.80 0.67 13.02
C LEU A 127 -7.55 1.89 12.10
N ASN A 128 -8.55 2.29 11.28
CA ASN A 128 -8.48 3.37 10.30
C ASN A 128 -7.42 3.14 9.20
N MET A 129 -7.14 1.90 8.84
CA MET A 129 -6.30 1.54 7.71
C MET A 129 -7.17 1.14 6.52
N SER A 130 -6.79 1.52 5.30
CA SER A 130 -7.34 0.96 4.07
C SER A 130 -6.62 -0.32 3.69
N VAL A 131 -7.31 -1.23 3.00
CA VAL A 131 -6.77 -2.55 2.63
C VAL A 131 -6.43 -2.60 1.15
N ILE A 132 -5.23 -3.11 0.84
CA ILE A 132 -4.76 -3.40 -0.53
C ILE A 132 -4.63 -4.91 -0.67
N ALA A 133 -5.38 -5.54 -1.56
CA ALA A 133 -5.19 -6.96 -1.88
C ALA A 133 -4.18 -7.11 -3.00
N GLU A 134 -3.18 -7.96 -2.78
CA GLU A 134 -2.12 -8.22 -3.75
C GLU A 134 -2.37 -9.49 -4.57
N TRP A 135 -1.62 -9.64 -5.68
CA TRP A 135 -1.63 -10.82 -6.56
C TRP A 135 -3.01 -11.18 -7.12
N VAL A 136 -3.88 -10.20 -7.26
CA VAL A 136 -5.21 -10.41 -7.88
C VAL A 136 -5.02 -10.83 -9.34
N SER A 137 -5.32 -12.09 -9.65
CA SER A 137 -5.05 -12.74 -10.93
C SER A 137 -6.30 -13.15 -11.71
N THR A 138 -7.48 -13.19 -11.05
CA THR A 138 -8.74 -13.59 -11.67
C THR A 138 -9.84 -12.56 -11.45
N GLU A 139 -10.85 -12.57 -12.34
CA GLU A 139 -12.03 -11.70 -12.18
C GLU A 139 -12.87 -12.08 -10.97
N ASP A 140 -12.96 -13.37 -10.65
CA ASP A 140 -13.69 -13.88 -9.47
C ASP A 140 -13.06 -13.32 -8.18
N GLN A 141 -11.73 -13.39 -8.02
CA GLN A 141 -11.03 -12.78 -6.89
C GLN A 141 -11.34 -11.29 -6.77
N LYS A 142 -11.27 -10.56 -7.89
CA LYS A 142 -11.54 -9.12 -7.92
C LYS A 142 -12.96 -8.79 -7.46
N GLN A 143 -13.95 -9.53 -7.94
CA GLN A 143 -15.35 -9.32 -7.56
C GLN A 143 -15.59 -9.65 -6.08
N ARG A 144 -15.05 -10.76 -5.60
CA ARG A 144 -15.17 -11.19 -4.20
C ARG A 144 -14.51 -10.20 -3.25
N LEU A 145 -13.29 -9.73 -3.56
CA LEU A 145 -12.61 -8.72 -2.76
C LEU A 145 -13.43 -7.42 -2.64
N LYS A 146 -14.08 -7.00 -3.75
CA LYS A 146 -15.02 -5.87 -3.70
C LYS A 146 -16.20 -6.12 -2.75
N LEU A 147 -16.80 -7.31 -2.81
CA LEU A 147 -17.90 -7.69 -1.92
C LEU A 147 -17.48 -7.79 -0.45
N LEU A 148 -16.23 -8.13 -0.19
CA LEU A 148 -15.63 -8.16 1.14
C LEU A 148 -15.28 -6.77 1.68
N GLY A 149 -15.34 -5.72 0.83
CA GLY A 149 -15.04 -4.35 1.22
C GLY A 149 -13.56 -3.97 1.11
N CYS A 150 -12.78 -4.69 0.29
CA CYS A 150 -11.39 -4.33 0.02
C CYS A 150 -11.32 -3.00 -0.74
N ASP A 151 -10.47 -2.07 -0.28
CA ASP A 151 -10.40 -0.71 -0.80
C ASP A 151 -9.61 -0.62 -2.11
N PHE A 152 -8.48 -1.32 -2.18
CA PHE A 152 -7.57 -1.30 -3.34
C PHE A 152 -7.12 -2.71 -3.72
N MET A 153 -6.72 -2.86 -4.98
CA MET A 153 -6.28 -4.15 -5.52
C MET A 153 -5.07 -3.96 -6.42
N GLN A 154 -4.11 -4.88 -6.33
CA GLN A 154 -2.91 -4.94 -7.17
C GLN A 154 -2.74 -6.35 -7.73
N GLY A 155 -2.33 -6.48 -8.99
CA GLY A 155 -2.06 -7.74 -9.64
C GLY A 155 -2.36 -7.73 -11.13
N ASN A 156 -1.99 -8.80 -11.84
CA ASN A 156 -2.07 -8.88 -13.29
C ASN A 156 -3.51 -8.72 -13.84
N LYS A 157 -4.52 -9.06 -13.03
CA LYS A 157 -5.92 -8.83 -13.42
C LYS A 157 -6.34 -7.36 -13.31
N VAL A 158 -5.63 -6.56 -12.54
CA VAL A 158 -5.90 -5.12 -12.38
C VAL A 158 -5.14 -4.33 -13.45
N ALA A 159 -3.83 -4.52 -13.51
CA ALA A 159 -2.93 -3.97 -14.52
C ALA A 159 -1.62 -4.76 -14.52
N GLU A 160 -1.02 -4.95 -15.68
CA GLU A 160 0.33 -5.50 -15.79
C GLU A 160 1.38 -4.43 -15.45
N ALA A 161 2.53 -4.90 -14.93
CA ALA A 161 3.66 -4.02 -14.70
C ALA A 161 4.21 -3.51 -16.04
N VAL A 162 4.46 -2.21 -16.12
CA VAL A 162 4.99 -1.57 -17.32
C VAL A 162 6.15 -0.64 -16.95
N GLU A 163 7.01 -0.35 -17.92
CA GLU A 163 8.07 0.65 -17.78
C GLU A 163 7.48 2.04 -17.52
N ALA A 164 8.25 2.92 -16.86
CA ALA A 164 7.78 4.25 -16.45
C ALA A 164 7.25 5.11 -17.61
N ASP A 165 7.91 5.07 -18.78
CA ASP A 165 7.48 5.81 -19.96
C ASP A 165 6.11 5.30 -20.47
N ALA A 166 5.92 3.99 -20.50
CA ALA A 166 4.65 3.38 -20.89
C ALA A 166 3.53 3.69 -19.89
N LEU A 167 3.84 3.75 -18.57
CA LEU A 167 2.89 4.17 -17.55
C LEU A 167 2.41 5.61 -17.81
N GLY A 168 3.32 6.53 -18.13
CA GLY A 168 2.98 7.91 -18.48
C GLY A 168 1.99 8.01 -19.64
N VAL A 169 2.15 7.18 -20.67
CA VAL A 169 1.21 7.10 -21.81
C VAL A 169 -0.16 6.60 -21.37
N GLN A 170 -0.20 5.53 -20.55
CA GLN A 170 -1.47 4.97 -20.06
C GLN A 170 -2.24 5.95 -19.17
N LEU A 171 -1.54 6.70 -18.31
CA LEU A 171 -2.17 7.70 -17.43
C LEU A 171 -2.80 8.83 -18.25
N ARG A 172 -2.10 9.36 -19.27
CA ARG A 172 -2.63 10.38 -20.18
C ARG A 172 -3.92 9.93 -20.90
N SER A 173 -3.95 8.68 -21.37
CA SER A 173 -5.12 8.14 -22.07
C SER A 173 -6.35 7.99 -21.18
N ARG A 174 -6.16 7.72 -19.87
CA ARG A 174 -7.26 7.63 -18.91
C ARG A 174 -7.85 8.99 -18.54
N THR A 175 -7.02 10.02 -18.42
CA THR A 175 -7.48 11.38 -18.12
C THR A 175 -8.36 11.93 -19.26
N SER A 176 -7.98 11.71 -20.52
CA SER A 176 -8.76 12.13 -21.70
C SER A 176 -10.14 11.46 -21.77
N SER A 177 -10.25 10.20 -21.34
CA SER A 177 -11.54 9.46 -21.39
C SER A 177 -12.53 9.85 -20.25
N VAL A 178 -12.08 10.56 -19.23
CA VAL A 178 -12.94 11.08 -18.15
C VAL A 178 -13.52 12.44 -18.54
N GLU A 179 -12.76 13.28 -19.25
CA GLU A 179 -13.22 14.59 -19.72
C GLU A 179 -14.31 14.49 -20.80
N GLU A 180 -14.32 13.41 -21.62
CA GLU A 180 -15.36 13.19 -22.64
C GLU A 180 -16.70 12.68 -22.07
N ARG A 181 -16.82 12.39 -20.76
CA ARG A 181 -18.05 11.88 -20.13
C ARG A 181 -18.74 12.88 -19.19
N ASN A 182 -18.26 14.09 -19.10
CA ASN A 182 -18.88 15.23 -18.42
C ASN A 182 -19.34 16.26 -19.46
#